data_238af829b7d662f672dab9057fb82eae
#
_entry.id   238af829b7d662f672dab9057fb82eae
#
_cell.length_a   1.000
_cell.length_b   1.000
_cell.length_c   1.000
_cell.angle_alpha   90.00
_cell.angle_beta   90.00
_cell.angle_gamma   90.00
#
_symmetry.space_group_name_H-M   'P 1'
#
loop_
_entity.id
_entity.type
_entity.pdbx_description
1 polymer ?
#
loop_
_entity_poly.entity_id
_entity_poly.type
_entity_poly.pdbx_seq_one_letter_code
_entity_poly.pdbx_strand_id
1 'polypeptide(L)'
;FRLAITPAGVAALTKRGHEVLIQAGAGEGSAISDADFKAAGAQLISTADQVWADADLLLKVKEPIESEYGRLRRGQTLFTYLHLAASRPCTDALLKSGTTSIAYETVQTADGALPLLAPMSEVAGRLSAQAGAYHLMRTHGGRGVLMGGVPGVKPADVVVIGAGTAGYNAARVANGMGAMVTVLDVNINKLRQIDAEFGGRVRTRYSSTLDLEDAAVHADMVIGAV
;
A
#
# COMPACT_ATOMS: atom_id res chain seq x y z
N PHE A 1 -6.94 7.64 -5.82
CA PHE A 1 -6.58 7.36 -7.21
C PHE A 1 -5.09 7.02 -7.30
N ARG A 2 -4.70 6.16 -8.24
CA ARG A 2 -3.31 5.69 -8.45
C ARG A 2 -3.12 5.35 -9.92
N LEU A 3 -1.88 5.52 -10.41
CA LEU A 3 -1.47 5.14 -11.76
C LEU A 3 -0.35 4.10 -11.71
N ALA A 4 -0.29 3.26 -12.73
CA ALA A 4 0.76 2.26 -12.87
C ALA A 4 2.07 2.85 -13.42
N ILE A 5 2.00 3.97 -14.13
CA ILE A 5 3.17 4.64 -14.71
C ILE A 5 2.99 6.16 -14.65
N THR A 6 4.08 6.88 -14.44
CA THR A 6 4.13 8.35 -14.47
C THR A 6 4.72 8.84 -15.79
N PRO A 7 4.60 10.14 -16.15
CA PRO A 7 5.26 10.71 -17.33
C PRO A 7 6.77 10.43 -17.37
N ALA A 8 7.44 10.45 -16.21
CA ALA A 8 8.85 10.10 -16.14
C ALA A 8 9.12 8.63 -16.53
N GLY A 9 8.23 7.71 -16.11
CA GLY A 9 8.28 6.31 -16.52
C GLY A 9 8.02 6.13 -18.01
N VAL A 10 7.07 6.88 -18.57
CA VAL A 10 6.81 6.92 -20.03
C VAL A 10 8.06 7.34 -20.78
N ALA A 11 8.67 8.47 -20.40
CA ALA A 11 9.87 8.97 -21.05
C ALA A 11 11.05 7.97 -20.96
N ALA A 12 11.16 7.22 -19.86
CA ALA A 12 12.19 6.19 -19.71
C ALA A 12 11.96 4.98 -20.63
N LEU A 13 10.72 4.59 -20.87
CA LEU A 13 10.37 3.49 -21.78
C LEU A 13 10.50 3.91 -23.24
N THR A 14 9.98 5.08 -23.63
CA THR A 14 10.07 5.58 -24.99
C THR A 14 11.53 5.82 -25.43
N LYS A 15 12.38 6.31 -24.53
CA LYS A 15 13.83 6.43 -24.79
C LYS A 15 14.50 5.07 -25.08
N ARG A 16 13.93 3.97 -24.62
CA ARG A 16 14.40 2.59 -24.88
C ARG A 16 13.76 1.97 -26.12
N GLY A 17 12.93 2.72 -26.86
CA GLY A 17 12.29 2.26 -28.08
C GLY A 17 10.94 1.56 -27.87
N HIS A 18 10.37 1.60 -26.65
CA HIS A 18 9.03 1.08 -26.41
C HIS A 18 7.98 2.11 -26.82
N GLU A 19 6.91 1.63 -27.44
CA GLU A 19 5.67 2.38 -27.64
C GLU A 19 4.84 2.32 -26.33
N VAL A 20 4.38 3.46 -25.83
CA VAL A 20 3.62 3.54 -24.59
C VAL A 20 2.23 4.08 -24.88
N LEU A 21 1.22 3.24 -24.65
CA LEU A 21 -0.19 3.56 -24.82
C LEU A 21 -0.80 3.91 -23.47
N ILE A 22 -1.46 5.04 -23.37
CA ILE A 22 -2.14 5.50 -22.16
C ILE A 22 -3.62 5.73 -22.49
N GLN A 23 -4.52 5.17 -21.70
CA GLN A 23 -5.94 5.50 -21.83
C GLN A 23 -6.17 6.97 -21.50
N ALA A 24 -6.89 7.68 -22.38
CA ALA A 24 -7.23 9.08 -22.16
C ALA A 24 -7.95 9.29 -20.82
N GLY A 25 -7.57 10.32 -20.08
CA GLY A 25 -8.10 10.62 -18.75
C GLY A 25 -7.56 9.75 -17.61
N ALA A 26 -6.71 8.76 -17.88
CA ALA A 26 -6.22 7.83 -16.86
C ALA A 26 -5.49 8.52 -15.69
N GLY A 27 -4.88 9.67 -15.94
CA GLY A 27 -4.09 10.43 -14.97
C GLY A 27 -4.86 11.43 -14.13
N GLU A 28 -6.08 11.79 -14.50
CA GLU A 28 -6.84 12.89 -13.91
C GLU A 28 -7.01 12.75 -12.39
N GLY A 29 -7.37 11.56 -11.93
CA GLY A 29 -7.51 11.28 -10.49
C GLY A 29 -6.21 11.36 -9.68
N SER A 30 -5.06 11.43 -10.34
CA SER A 30 -3.73 11.58 -9.75
C SER A 30 -3.08 12.93 -10.08
N ALA A 31 -3.88 13.89 -10.58
CA ALA A 31 -3.45 15.22 -11.00
C ALA A 31 -2.35 15.21 -12.08
N ILE A 32 -2.37 14.21 -12.98
CA ILE A 32 -1.49 14.10 -14.13
C ILE A 32 -2.36 14.20 -15.39
N SER A 33 -2.09 15.19 -16.22
CA SER A 33 -2.89 15.44 -17.42
C SER A 33 -2.49 14.54 -18.59
N ASP A 34 -3.40 14.39 -19.55
CA ASP A 34 -3.12 13.75 -20.83
C ASP A 34 -2.00 14.49 -21.61
N ALA A 35 -1.90 15.81 -21.43
CA ALA A 35 -0.84 16.62 -22.04
C ALA A 35 0.54 16.24 -21.50
N ASP A 36 0.66 15.94 -20.18
CA ASP A 36 1.91 15.52 -19.56
C ASP A 36 2.37 14.17 -20.12
N PHE A 37 1.44 13.24 -20.31
CA PHE A 37 1.74 11.95 -20.94
C PHE A 37 2.18 12.08 -22.39
N LYS A 38 1.49 12.91 -23.19
CA LYS A 38 1.90 13.22 -24.59
C LYS A 38 3.30 13.84 -24.64
N ALA A 39 3.57 14.82 -23.79
CA ALA A 39 4.88 15.47 -23.70
C ALA A 39 6.00 14.48 -23.35
N ALA A 40 5.69 13.44 -22.60
CA ALA A 40 6.61 12.34 -22.26
C ALA A 40 6.78 11.30 -23.39
N GLY A 41 5.99 11.39 -24.46
CA GLY A 41 6.08 10.50 -25.62
C GLY A 41 5.04 9.38 -25.64
N ALA A 42 3.99 9.43 -24.82
CA ALA A 42 2.91 8.47 -24.88
C ALA A 42 1.93 8.77 -26.02
N GLN A 43 1.31 7.72 -26.54
CA GLN A 43 0.10 7.80 -27.38
C GLN A 43 -1.14 7.68 -26.50
N LEU A 44 -2.09 8.60 -26.66
CA LEU A 44 -3.37 8.52 -25.96
C LEU A 44 -4.35 7.67 -26.75
N ILE A 45 -4.95 6.71 -26.06
CA ILE A 45 -5.94 5.79 -26.62
C ILE A 45 -7.30 6.08 -25.94
N SER A 46 -8.35 6.19 -26.74
CA SER A 46 -9.65 6.63 -26.25
C SER A 46 -10.38 5.62 -25.36
N THR A 47 -10.14 4.31 -25.55
CA THR A 47 -10.85 3.25 -24.83
C THR A 47 -9.93 2.27 -24.15
N ALA A 48 -10.38 1.73 -23.01
CA ALA A 48 -9.68 0.64 -22.34
C ALA A 48 -9.57 -0.60 -23.23
N ASP A 49 -10.63 -0.92 -23.99
CA ASP A 49 -10.66 -2.10 -24.85
C ASP A 49 -9.51 -2.09 -25.86
N GLN A 50 -9.21 -0.95 -26.45
CA GLN A 50 -8.12 -0.81 -27.39
C GLN A 50 -6.75 -0.92 -26.70
N VAL A 51 -6.56 -0.30 -25.52
CA VAL A 51 -5.32 -0.46 -24.76
C VAL A 51 -5.07 -1.93 -24.41
N TRP A 52 -6.11 -2.65 -23.98
CA TRP A 52 -6.00 -4.08 -23.68
C TRP A 52 -5.69 -4.92 -24.91
N ALA A 53 -6.27 -4.59 -26.07
CA ALA A 53 -6.07 -5.33 -27.30
C ALA A 53 -4.65 -5.15 -27.86
N ASP A 54 -4.12 -3.93 -27.82
CA ASP A 54 -2.87 -3.56 -28.50
C ASP A 54 -1.62 -3.78 -27.64
N ALA A 55 -1.75 -3.72 -26.30
CA ALA A 55 -0.60 -3.84 -25.42
C ALA A 55 -0.05 -5.29 -25.32
N ASP A 56 1.24 -5.46 -25.54
CA ASP A 56 1.96 -6.71 -25.22
C ASP A 56 2.21 -6.84 -23.72
N LEU A 57 2.58 -5.72 -23.06
CA LEU A 57 2.73 -5.59 -21.63
C LEU A 57 1.71 -4.60 -21.09
N LEU A 58 0.75 -5.08 -20.30
CA LEU A 58 -0.26 -4.26 -19.67
C LEU A 58 0.14 -3.95 -18.23
N LEU A 59 0.23 -2.66 -17.90
CA LEU A 59 0.48 -2.17 -16.55
C LEU A 59 -0.83 -1.70 -15.92
N LYS A 60 -1.15 -2.21 -14.74
CA LYS A 60 -2.26 -1.75 -13.89
C LYS A 60 -1.77 -1.55 -12.47
N VAL A 61 -2.59 -0.91 -11.64
CA VAL A 61 -2.33 -0.85 -10.20
C VAL A 61 -3.03 -2.01 -9.48
N LYS A 62 -4.33 -2.18 -9.72
CA LYS A 62 -5.14 -3.23 -9.05
C LYS A 62 -5.37 -4.40 -9.99
N GLU A 63 -5.68 -5.54 -9.38
CA GLU A 63 -6.10 -6.76 -10.06
C GLU A 63 -7.21 -6.50 -11.10
N PRO A 64 -7.31 -7.32 -12.15
CA PRO A 64 -8.44 -7.27 -13.06
C PRO A 64 -9.77 -7.47 -12.32
N ILE A 65 -10.78 -6.73 -12.72
CA ILE A 65 -12.16 -6.86 -12.24
C ILE A 65 -12.99 -7.68 -13.23
N GLU A 66 -14.17 -8.11 -12.85
CA GLU A 66 -15.03 -9.00 -13.65
C GLU A 66 -15.26 -8.48 -15.08
N SER A 67 -15.49 -7.17 -15.25
CA SER A 67 -15.66 -6.54 -16.57
C SER A 67 -14.40 -6.53 -17.44
N GLU A 68 -13.23 -6.85 -16.88
CA GLU A 68 -11.95 -6.91 -17.58
C GLU A 68 -11.52 -8.34 -17.92
N TYR A 69 -12.13 -9.37 -17.31
CA TYR A 69 -11.70 -10.76 -17.52
C TYR A 69 -11.76 -11.21 -18.97
N GLY A 70 -12.75 -10.71 -19.74
CA GLY A 70 -12.88 -10.99 -21.17
C GLY A 70 -11.81 -10.37 -22.07
N ARG A 71 -11.01 -9.42 -21.54
CA ARG A 71 -9.91 -8.76 -22.25
C ARG A 71 -8.57 -9.47 -22.10
N LEU A 72 -8.46 -10.37 -21.11
CA LEU A 72 -7.26 -11.16 -20.89
C LEU A 72 -7.00 -12.10 -22.07
N ARG A 73 -5.76 -12.19 -22.54
CA ARG A 73 -5.42 -13.02 -23.70
C ARG A 73 -4.06 -13.72 -23.56
N ARG A 74 -3.95 -14.86 -24.20
CA ARG A 74 -2.66 -15.57 -24.34
C ARG A 74 -1.64 -14.70 -25.10
N GLY A 75 -0.38 -14.73 -24.67
CA GLY A 75 0.71 -13.94 -25.27
C GLY A 75 0.84 -12.53 -24.73
N GLN A 76 -0.12 -12.06 -23.91
CA GLN A 76 -0.02 -10.80 -23.19
C GLN A 76 0.64 -11.00 -21.83
N THR A 77 1.44 -10.05 -21.40
CA THR A 77 1.95 -9.97 -20.03
C THR A 77 1.17 -8.92 -19.24
N LEU A 78 0.61 -9.31 -18.11
CA LEU A 78 -0.05 -8.42 -17.14
C LEU A 78 0.88 -8.21 -15.94
N PHE A 79 1.17 -6.96 -15.60
CA PHE A 79 2.01 -6.58 -14.47
C PHE A 79 1.24 -5.63 -13.55
N THR A 80 0.80 -6.11 -12.40
CA THR A 80 -0.10 -5.40 -11.47
C THR A 80 -0.05 -6.05 -10.09
N TYR A 81 -0.68 -5.42 -9.06
CA TYR A 81 -1.05 -6.16 -7.85
C TYR A 81 -2.16 -7.16 -8.20
N LEU A 82 -2.01 -8.42 -7.81
CA LEU A 82 -2.95 -9.49 -8.18
C LEU A 82 -3.83 -9.96 -7.02
N HIS A 83 -3.33 -9.96 -5.80
CA HIS A 83 -4.06 -10.40 -4.60
C HIS A 83 -4.79 -11.73 -4.79
N LEU A 84 -4.16 -12.71 -5.45
CA LEU A 84 -4.80 -13.96 -5.90
C LEU A 84 -5.50 -14.73 -4.78
N ALA A 85 -4.93 -14.76 -3.59
CA ALA A 85 -5.53 -15.42 -2.43
C ALA A 85 -6.89 -14.83 -2.01
N ALA A 86 -7.15 -13.57 -2.33
CA ALA A 86 -8.38 -12.87 -1.97
C ALA A 86 -9.49 -13.00 -3.01
N SER A 87 -9.17 -13.45 -4.25
CA SER A 87 -10.15 -13.50 -5.35
C SER A 87 -10.00 -14.76 -6.21
N ARG A 88 -10.79 -15.77 -5.89
CA ARG A 88 -10.87 -17.00 -6.71
C ARG A 88 -11.33 -16.71 -8.14
N PRO A 89 -12.36 -15.85 -8.41
CA PRO A 89 -12.77 -15.54 -9.79
C PRO A 89 -11.66 -14.91 -10.63
N CYS A 90 -10.88 -13.97 -10.06
CA CYS A 90 -9.73 -13.38 -10.74
C CYS A 90 -8.67 -14.43 -11.09
N THR A 91 -8.34 -15.30 -10.13
CA THR A 91 -7.38 -16.38 -10.33
C THR A 91 -7.79 -17.34 -11.45
N ASP A 92 -9.06 -17.76 -11.46
CA ASP A 92 -9.60 -18.65 -12.48
C ASP A 92 -9.63 -17.99 -13.87
N ALA A 93 -9.95 -16.69 -13.95
CA ALA A 93 -9.92 -15.91 -15.20
C ALA A 93 -8.50 -15.83 -15.76
N LEU A 94 -7.50 -15.54 -14.93
CA LEU A 94 -6.09 -15.49 -15.34
C LEU A 94 -5.60 -16.87 -15.85
N LEU A 95 -5.90 -17.94 -15.13
CA LEU A 95 -5.54 -19.31 -15.55
C LEU A 95 -6.20 -19.67 -16.88
N LYS A 96 -7.49 -19.37 -17.05
CA LYS A 96 -8.24 -19.67 -18.27
C LYS A 96 -7.74 -18.89 -19.49
N SER A 97 -7.35 -17.65 -19.31
CA SER A 97 -6.89 -16.78 -20.41
C SER A 97 -5.50 -17.18 -20.94
N GLY A 98 -4.66 -17.80 -20.12
CA GLY A 98 -3.27 -18.08 -20.43
C GLY A 98 -2.40 -16.82 -20.54
N THR A 99 -2.83 -15.69 -19.95
CA THR A 99 -2.05 -14.46 -19.79
C THR A 99 -0.86 -14.72 -18.86
N THR A 100 0.33 -14.24 -19.22
CA THR A 100 1.46 -14.22 -18.29
C THR A 100 1.24 -13.15 -17.24
N SER A 101 1.09 -13.53 -15.99
CA SER A 101 0.76 -12.58 -14.92
C SER A 101 1.90 -12.47 -13.91
N ILE A 102 2.37 -11.24 -13.70
CA ILE A 102 3.44 -10.91 -12.75
C ILE A 102 2.84 -10.01 -11.66
N ALA A 103 2.91 -10.47 -10.42
CA ALA A 103 2.38 -9.72 -9.29
C ALA A 103 3.43 -8.74 -8.74
N TYR A 104 3.07 -7.45 -8.58
CA TYR A 104 3.95 -6.47 -7.93
C TYR A 104 4.36 -6.91 -6.53
N GLU A 105 3.42 -7.49 -5.77
CA GLU A 105 3.63 -7.90 -4.38
C GLU A 105 4.59 -9.08 -4.20
N THR A 106 4.94 -9.79 -5.27
CA THR A 106 5.85 -10.94 -5.21
C THR A 106 7.19 -10.69 -5.91
N VAL A 107 7.39 -9.50 -6.49
CA VAL A 107 8.70 -9.12 -7.04
C VAL A 107 9.68 -8.94 -5.89
N GLN A 108 10.70 -9.80 -5.86
CA GLN A 108 11.66 -9.88 -4.77
C GLN A 108 13.08 -9.70 -5.28
N THR A 109 13.88 -8.92 -4.57
CA THR A 109 15.31 -8.77 -4.81
C THR A 109 16.11 -9.91 -4.15
N ALA A 110 17.37 -10.05 -4.51
CA ALA A 110 18.22 -11.16 -4.03
C ALA A 110 18.40 -11.16 -2.49
N ASP A 111 18.27 -10.03 -1.83
CA ASP A 111 18.32 -9.87 -0.37
C ASP A 111 16.95 -10.11 0.30
N GLY A 112 15.93 -10.49 -0.47
CA GLY A 112 14.58 -10.80 0.03
C GLY A 112 13.67 -9.59 0.16
N ALA A 113 14.10 -8.38 -0.22
CA ALA A 113 13.23 -7.20 -0.16
C ALA A 113 12.14 -7.25 -1.25
N LEU A 114 11.00 -6.61 -0.96
CA LEU A 114 9.84 -6.51 -1.86
C LEU A 114 9.65 -5.04 -2.29
N PRO A 115 10.47 -4.54 -3.23
CA PRO A 115 10.58 -3.12 -3.54
C PRO A 115 9.30 -2.50 -4.12
N LEU A 116 8.45 -3.31 -4.74
CA LEU A 116 7.19 -2.83 -5.31
C LEU A 116 6.02 -2.92 -4.31
N LEU A 117 6.15 -3.72 -3.25
CA LEU A 117 5.16 -3.79 -2.16
C LEU A 117 5.43 -2.73 -1.07
N ALA A 118 6.69 -2.50 -0.72
CA ALA A 118 7.08 -1.62 0.38
C ALA A 118 6.41 -0.23 0.34
N PRO A 119 6.34 0.49 -0.80
CA PRO A 119 5.71 1.81 -0.85
C PRO A 119 4.23 1.79 -0.47
N MET A 120 3.49 0.73 -0.80
CA MET A 120 2.09 0.59 -0.43
C MET A 120 1.93 0.34 1.07
N SER A 121 2.82 -0.47 1.65
CA SER A 121 2.88 -0.71 3.09
C SER A 121 3.25 0.56 3.87
N GLU A 122 4.14 1.39 3.33
CA GLU A 122 4.48 2.70 3.92
C GLU A 122 3.26 3.63 3.95
N VAL A 123 2.55 3.75 2.82
CA VAL A 123 1.32 4.57 2.73
C VAL A 123 0.26 4.04 3.70
N ALA A 124 0.02 2.72 3.72
CA ALA A 124 -0.97 2.11 4.61
C ALA A 124 -0.66 2.38 6.09
N GLY A 125 0.60 2.18 6.49
CA GLY A 125 1.03 2.44 7.86
C GLY A 125 0.84 3.90 8.27
N ARG A 126 1.21 4.85 7.42
CA ARG A 126 1.05 6.29 7.72
C ARG A 126 -0.42 6.68 7.77
N LEU A 127 -1.25 6.18 6.85
CA LEU A 127 -2.68 6.46 6.83
C LEU A 127 -3.40 5.85 8.03
N SER A 128 -2.99 4.67 8.53
CA SER A 128 -3.65 4.02 9.66
C SER A 128 -3.68 4.88 10.91
N ALA A 129 -2.58 5.56 11.23
CA ALA A 129 -2.52 6.48 12.36
C ALA A 129 -3.40 7.72 12.16
N GLN A 130 -3.44 8.29 10.95
CA GLN A 130 -4.28 9.45 10.63
C GLN A 130 -5.78 9.09 10.67
N ALA A 131 -6.16 7.99 10.03
CA ALA A 131 -7.53 7.49 10.06
C ALA A 131 -7.96 7.14 11.48
N GLY A 132 -7.09 6.49 12.25
CA GLY A 132 -7.34 6.18 13.65
C GLY A 132 -7.56 7.43 14.50
N ALA A 133 -6.73 8.47 14.34
CA ALA A 133 -6.91 9.75 15.01
C ALA A 133 -8.26 10.40 14.69
N TYR A 134 -8.67 10.34 13.42
CA TYR A 134 -9.98 10.83 13.00
C TYR A 134 -11.12 10.06 13.67
N HIS A 135 -11.06 8.75 13.69
CA HIS A 135 -12.10 7.91 14.30
C HIS A 135 -12.07 7.89 15.84
N LEU A 136 -11.01 8.31 16.51
CA LEU A 136 -10.99 8.51 17.95
C LEU A 136 -11.83 9.72 18.40
N MET A 137 -12.11 10.68 17.50
CA MET A 137 -12.93 11.86 17.82
C MET A 137 -14.38 11.48 18.11
N ARG A 138 -14.97 12.12 19.11
CA ARG A 138 -16.37 11.87 19.52
C ARG A 138 -17.36 12.12 18.39
N THR A 139 -17.13 13.12 17.58
CA THR A 139 -17.96 13.47 16.41
C THR A 139 -18.00 12.40 15.33
N HIS A 140 -17.05 11.47 15.35
CA HIS A 140 -16.94 10.34 14.40
C HIS A 140 -17.19 8.97 15.07
N GLY A 141 -17.89 9.00 16.23
CA GLY A 141 -18.26 7.76 16.96
C GLY A 141 -17.19 7.20 17.88
N GLY A 142 -16.03 7.88 18.00
CA GLY A 142 -14.92 7.44 18.84
C GLY A 142 -15.09 7.77 20.32
N ARG A 143 -14.10 7.36 21.13
CA ARG A 143 -14.07 7.59 22.59
C ARG A 143 -13.92 9.06 23.00
N GLY A 144 -13.55 9.95 22.08
CA GLY A 144 -13.24 11.34 22.37
C GLY A 144 -11.84 11.53 22.94
N VAL A 145 -10.87 10.72 22.49
CA VAL A 145 -9.48 10.78 22.90
C VAL A 145 -8.66 11.49 21.82
N LEU A 146 -7.82 12.45 22.24
CA LEU A 146 -6.90 13.15 21.37
C LEU A 146 -5.55 12.41 21.34
N MET A 147 -5.01 12.15 20.15
CA MET A 147 -3.77 11.39 19.97
C MET A 147 -2.63 11.87 20.85
N GLY A 148 -2.33 13.16 20.83
CA GLY A 148 -1.23 13.75 21.61
C GLY A 148 -1.61 14.20 23.01
N GLY A 149 -2.87 14.07 23.42
CA GLY A 149 -3.35 14.66 24.67
C GLY A 149 -3.24 16.19 24.70
N VAL A 150 -3.34 16.76 25.89
CA VAL A 150 -3.02 18.17 26.19
C VAL A 150 -2.44 18.26 27.59
N PRO A 151 -1.78 19.37 28.00
CA PRO A 151 -1.30 19.51 29.37
C PRO A 151 -2.38 19.17 30.40
N GLY A 152 -2.09 18.21 31.27
CA GLY A 152 -3.03 17.69 32.29
C GLY A 152 -3.92 16.53 31.81
N VAL A 153 -3.91 16.17 30.52
CA VAL A 153 -4.66 15.03 29.97
C VAL A 153 -3.71 14.14 29.18
N LYS A 154 -3.68 12.84 29.53
CA LYS A 154 -2.79 11.88 28.87
C LYS A 154 -3.06 11.75 27.37
N PRO A 155 -2.04 11.48 26.55
CA PRO A 155 -2.22 11.11 25.15
C PRO A 155 -2.88 9.74 24.99
N ALA A 156 -3.29 9.42 23.75
CA ALA A 156 -3.83 8.11 23.42
C ALA A 156 -2.78 7.00 23.56
N ASP A 157 -3.21 5.84 24.06
CA ASP A 157 -2.43 4.61 24.03
C ASP A 157 -2.67 3.89 22.70
N VAL A 158 -1.63 3.80 21.86
CA VAL A 158 -1.68 3.18 20.53
C VAL A 158 -0.86 1.89 20.53
N VAL A 159 -1.49 0.80 20.17
CA VAL A 159 -0.85 -0.51 19.99
C VAL A 159 -0.72 -0.83 18.51
N VAL A 160 0.49 -1.15 18.06
CA VAL A 160 0.79 -1.58 16.71
C VAL A 160 1.23 -3.04 16.74
N ILE A 161 0.50 -3.91 16.04
CA ILE A 161 0.79 -5.34 15.95
C ILE A 161 1.52 -5.60 14.64
N GLY A 162 2.80 -5.93 14.73
CA GLY A 162 3.71 -6.08 13.59
C GLY A 162 4.68 -4.91 13.44
N ALA A 163 5.98 -5.19 13.38
CA ALA A 163 7.07 -4.22 13.19
C ALA A 163 7.63 -4.26 11.74
N GLY A 164 6.83 -4.72 10.77
CA GLY A 164 7.14 -4.64 9.35
C GLY A 164 7.04 -3.21 8.82
N THR A 165 7.16 -3.03 7.50
CA THR A 165 7.11 -1.71 6.85
C THR A 165 5.86 -0.91 7.24
N ALA A 166 4.68 -1.54 7.26
CA ALA A 166 3.44 -0.87 7.63
C ALA A 166 3.44 -0.48 9.11
N GLY A 167 3.77 -1.41 10.01
CA GLY A 167 3.76 -1.14 11.46
C GLY A 167 4.80 -0.11 11.88
N TYR A 168 5.99 -0.16 11.30
CA TYR A 168 7.02 0.86 11.50
C TYR A 168 6.49 2.27 11.13
N ASN A 169 5.88 2.41 9.96
CA ASN A 169 5.34 3.70 9.51
C ASN A 169 4.12 4.15 10.33
N ALA A 170 3.28 3.22 10.79
CA ALA A 170 2.19 3.51 11.72
C ALA A 170 2.72 4.05 13.05
N ALA A 171 3.69 3.36 13.65
CA ALA A 171 4.33 3.78 14.89
C ALA A 171 4.99 5.15 14.76
N ARG A 172 5.69 5.40 13.64
CA ARG A 172 6.34 6.68 13.36
C ARG A 172 5.35 7.84 13.33
N VAL A 173 4.21 7.68 12.63
CA VAL A 173 3.20 8.75 12.55
C VAL A 173 2.48 8.91 13.88
N ALA A 174 2.05 7.83 14.53
CA ALA A 174 1.37 7.92 15.84
C ALA A 174 2.26 8.57 16.92
N ASN A 175 3.55 8.18 16.99
CA ASN A 175 4.52 8.81 17.87
C ASN A 175 4.73 10.29 17.52
N GLY A 176 4.82 10.63 16.22
CA GLY A 176 4.91 12.02 15.76
C GLY A 176 3.69 12.87 16.10
N MET A 177 2.51 12.26 16.24
CA MET A 177 1.29 12.91 16.74
C MET A 177 1.23 12.99 18.27
N GLY A 178 2.24 12.54 18.97
CA GLY A 178 2.36 12.59 20.43
C GLY A 178 1.69 11.45 21.19
N ALA A 179 1.25 10.38 20.51
CA ALA A 179 0.67 9.22 21.17
C ALA A 179 1.69 8.41 21.97
N MET A 180 1.22 7.67 22.97
CA MET A 180 1.98 6.65 23.67
C MET A 180 1.92 5.36 22.84
N VAL A 181 3.01 5.03 22.13
CA VAL A 181 3.02 3.93 21.18
C VAL A 181 3.71 2.69 21.76
N THR A 182 3.08 1.53 21.58
CA THR A 182 3.68 0.21 21.85
C THR A 182 3.63 -0.63 20.59
N VAL A 183 4.76 -1.17 20.14
CA VAL A 183 4.87 -2.06 18.98
C VAL A 183 5.13 -3.49 19.46
N LEU A 184 4.35 -4.44 18.93
CA LEU A 184 4.54 -5.87 19.17
C LEU A 184 4.97 -6.58 17.86
N ASP A 185 5.97 -7.44 17.95
CA ASP A 185 6.40 -8.33 16.86
C ASP A 185 7.03 -9.61 17.45
N VAL A 186 6.98 -10.70 16.69
CA VAL A 186 7.69 -11.95 17.03
C VAL A 186 9.18 -11.87 16.67
N ASN A 187 9.58 -10.93 15.82
CA ASN A 187 10.95 -10.75 15.38
C ASN A 187 11.68 -9.74 16.25
N ILE A 188 12.51 -10.23 17.16
CA ILE A 188 13.29 -9.42 18.09
C ILE A 188 14.22 -8.42 17.37
N ASN A 189 14.75 -8.76 16.20
CA ASN A 189 15.63 -7.84 15.48
C ASN A 189 14.87 -6.61 14.96
N LYS A 190 13.63 -6.78 14.52
CA LYS A 190 12.77 -5.64 14.16
C LYS A 190 12.43 -4.77 15.38
N LEU A 191 12.17 -5.39 16.53
CA LEU A 191 11.95 -4.65 17.78
C LEU A 191 13.18 -3.86 18.21
N ARG A 192 14.40 -4.43 18.09
CA ARG A 192 15.65 -3.71 18.32
C ARG A 192 15.84 -2.50 17.39
N GLN A 193 15.44 -2.62 16.12
CA GLN A 193 15.48 -1.50 15.18
C GLN A 193 14.53 -0.37 15.60
N ILE A 194 13.30 -0.71 15.99
CA ILE A 194 12.32 0.24 16.52
C ILE A 194 12.89 0.95 17.77
N ASP A 195 13.40 0.20 18.73
CA ASP A 195 13.94 0.75 19.97
C ASP A 195 15.10 1.73 19.70
N ALA A 196 16.05 1.32 18.87
CA ALA A 196 17.20 2.14 18.51
C ALA A 196 16.79 3.43 17.79
N GLU A 197 15.85 3.37 16.85
CA GLU A 197 15.46 4.53 16.04
C GLU A 197 14.63 5.54 16.85
N PHE A 198 13.72 5.04 17.67
CA PHE A 198 12.85 5.93 18.47
C PHE A 198 13.46 6.32 19.82
N GLY A 199 14.60 5.75 20.21
CA GLY A 199 15.29 6.10 21.44
C GLY A 199 14.41 5.94 22.68
N GLY A 200 13.65 4.85 22.76
CA GLY A 200 12.75 4.53 23.87
C GLY A 200 11.40 5.29 23.86
N ARG A 201 11.16 6.19 22.93
CA ARG A 201 9.86 6.90 22.82
C ARG A 201 8.73 5.97 22.33
N VAL A 202 9.05 4.92 21.60
CA VAL A 202 8.14 3.84 21.20
C VAL A 202 8.53 2.61 22.01
N ARG A 203 7.61 2.10 22.81
CA ARG A 203 7.79 0.88 23.59
C ARG A 203 7.73 -0.33 22.68
N THR A 204 8.53 -1.35 22.97
CA THR A 204 8.54 -2.60 22.23
C THR A 204 8.19 -3.77 23.14
N ARG A 205 7.39 -4.71 22.64
CA ARG A 205 7.04 -5.95 23.37
C ARG A 205 7.12 -7.14 22.42
N TYR A 206 7.53 -8.30 22.94
CA TYR A 206 7.41 -9.55 22.18
C TYR A 206 5.94 -9.92 22.02
N SER A 207 5.54 -10.36 20.81
CA SER A 207 4.16 -10.69 20.49
C SER A 207 3.81 -12.11 20.96
N SER A 208 3.49 -12.28 22.24
CA SER A 208 2.81 -13.47 22.77
C SER A 208 1.30 -13.22 22.85
N THR A 209 0.49 -14.28 22.94
CA THR A 209 -0.97 -14.15 23.13
C THR A 209 -1.29 -13.30 24.36
N LEU A 210 -0.61 -13.56 25.48
CA LEU A 210 -0.82 -12.82 26.71
C LEU A 210 -0.44 -11.35 26.60
N ASP A 211 0.70 -11.04 25.94
CA ASP A 211 1.13 -9.66 25.73
C ASP A 211 0.20 -8.89 24.80
N LEU A 212 -0.35 -9.57 23.77
CA LEU A 212 -1.34 -8.99 22.86
C LEU A 212 -2.64 -8.66 23.59
N GLU A 213 -3.17 -9.58 24.36
CA GLU A 213 -4.40 -9.39 25.13
C GLU A 213 -4.24 -8.23 26.13
N ASP A 214 -3.16 -8.22 26.91
CA ASP A 214 -2.86 -7.16 27.88
C ASP A 214 -2.72 -5.79 27.19
N ALA A 215 -1.99 -5.70 26.09
CA ALA A 215 -1.82 -4.46 25.36
C ALA A 215 -3.13 -3.95 24.74
N ALA A 216 -3.95 -4.86 24.17
CA ALA A 216 -5.20 -4.50 23.49
C ALA A 216 -6.26 -3.97 24.46
N VAL A 217 -6.38 -4.55 25.66
CA VAL A 217 -7.37 -4.13 26.67
C VAL A 217 -7.16 -2.66 27.10
N HIS A 218 -5.94 -2.21 27.13
CA HIS A 218 -5.58 -0.87 27.59
C HIS A 218 -5.46 0.16 26.45
N ALA A 219 -5.51 -0.28 25.19
CA ALA A 219 -5.35 0.57 24.04
C ALA A 219 -6.58 1.45 23.77
N ASP A 220 -6.34 2.69 23.36
CA ASP A 220 -7.34 3.55 22.73
C ASP A 220 -7.47 3.23 21.23
N MET A 221 -6.38 2.78 20.61
CA MET A 221 -6.32 2.38 19.19
C MET A 221 -5.40 1.18 19.00
N VAL A 222 -5.84 0.21 18.21
CA VAL A 222 -5.04 -0.93 17.77
C VAL A 222 -4.88 -0.90 16.25
N ILE A 223 -3.64 -1.02 15.77
CA ILE A 223 -3.29 -1.09 14.35
C ILE A 223 -2.72 -2.48 14.04
N GLY A 224 -3.44 -3.29 13.26
CA GLY A 224 -2.92 -4.55 12.72
C GLY A 224 -2.04 -4.30 11.49
N ALA A 225 -0.79 -4.79 11.52
CA ALA A 225 0.22 -4.55 10.48
C ALA A 225 1.08 -5.82 10.22
N VAL A 226 0.46 -7.00 10.29
CA VAL A 226 1.05 -8.32 10.06
C VAL A 226 0.75 -8.84 8.65
#